data_257e387c74b6a9f385e4b531c2e5646d
#
_entry.id   257e387c74b6a9f385e4b531c2e5646d
#
_cell.length_a   1.000
_cell.length_b   1.000
_cell.length_c   1.000
_cell.angle_alpha   90.00
_cell.angle_beta   90.00
_cell.angle_gamma   90.00
#
_symmetry.space_group_name_H-M   'P 1'
#
loop_
_entity.id
_entity.type
_entity.pdbx_description
1 polymer ?
#
loop_
_entity_poly.entity_id
_entity_poly.type
_entity_poly.pdbx_seq_one_letter_code
_entity_poly.pdbx_strand_id
1 'polypeptide(L)'
;MGFPNTFKALADPVRRDILLSLKQKSLTAGEIAEKYDLSNSTISYHLSLLKKAELVTERKYKTFIYYDINISVFEEMIIWLSQFQGVENEK
;
A
#
# COMPACT_ATOMS: atom_id res chain seq x y z
N MET A 1 14.62 9.47 -8.45
CA MET A 1 13.42 8.67 -8.43
C MET A 1 12.24 9.44 -7.87
N GLY A 2 11.08 9.30 -8.45
CA GLY A 2 9.91 10.00 -7.97
C GLY A 2 8.87 9.05 -7.46
N PHE A 3 7.86 9.61 -6.82
CA PHE A 3 6.78 8.82 -6.25
C PHE A 3 5.41 9.33 -6.70
N PRO A 4 5.21 9.60 -8.00
CA PRO A 4 3.95 10.25 -8.38
C PRO A 4 2.71 9.41 -8.11
N ASN A 5 2.79 8.10 -8.37
CA ASN A 5 1.66 7.22 -8.08
C ASN A 5 1.59 6.85 -6.62
N THR A 6 2.73 6.86 -5.95
CA THR A 6 2.81 6.47 -4.54
C THR A 6 2.02 7.43 -3.66
N PHE A 7 2.29 8.72 -3.77
CA PHE A 7 1.58 9.69 -2.95
C PHE A 7 0.10 9.75 -3.29
N LYS A 8 -0.22 9.60 -4.57
CA LYS A 8 -1.61 9.57 -4.98
C LYS A 8 -2.35 8.38 -4.36
N ALA A 9 -1.72 7.21 -4.37
CA ALA A 9 -2.32 6.03 -3.76
C ALA A 9 -2.51 6.21 -2.26
N LEU A 10 -1.56 6.88 -1.61
CA LEU A 10 -1.62 7.08 -0.17
C LEU A 10 -2.59 8.18 0.26
N ALA A 11 -3.13 8.93 -0.68
CA ALA A 11 -4.03 10.03 -0.35
C ALA A 11 -5.38 9.55 0.18
N ASP A 12 -5.76 8.32 -0.08
CA ASP A 12 -7.05 7.80 0.34
C ASP A 12 -6.93 7.01 1.65
N PRO A 13 -7.78 7.32 2.64
CA PRO A 13 -7.65 6.65 3.94
C PRO A 13 -7.94 5.15 3.89
N VAL A 14 -8.83 4.71 3.00
CA VAL A 14 -9.10 3.26 2.88
C VAL A 14 -7.86 2.55 2.38
N ARG A 15 -7.19 3.12 1.39
CA ARG A 15 -5.98 2.50 0.87
C ARG A 15 -4.87 2.45 1.91
N ARG A 16 -4.72 3.51 2.72
CA ARG A 16 -3.74 3.48 3.80
C ARG A 16 -4.05 2.36 4.78
N ASP A 17 -5.33 2.16 5.08
CA ASP A 17 -5.73 1.14 6.04
C ASP A 17 -5.52 -0.25 5.48
N ILE A 18 -5.79 -0.45 4.19
CA ILE A 18 -5.49 -1.72 3.53
C ILE A 18 -4.01 -2.06 3.67
N LEU A 19 -3.15 -1.07 3.47
CA LEU A 19 -1.71 -1.31 3.59
C LEU A 19 -1.33 -1.74 5.00
N LEU A 20 -1.93 -1.15 6.01
CA LEU A 20 -1.67 -1.57 7.39
C LEU A 20 -2.13 -3.01 7.63
N SER A 21 -3.24 -3.40 7.03
CA SER A 21 -3.70 -4.77 7.13
C SER A 21 -2.72 -5.73 6.46
N LEU A 22 -2.22 -5.36 5.28
CA LEU A 22 -1.30 -6.21 4.55
C LEU A 22 0.06 -6.28 5.24
N LYS A 23 0.40 -5.30 6.04
CA LYS A 23 1.61 -5.38 6.84
C LYS A 23 1.51 -6.53 7.84
N GLN A 24 0.30 -6.82 8.32
CA GLN A 24 0.10 -7.88 9.29
C GLN A 24 0.10 -9.26 8.65
N LYS A 25 -0.51 -9.38 7.47
CA LYS A 25 -0.53 -10.65 6.75
C LYS A 25 -1.03 -10.45 5.34
N SER A 26 -0.70 -11.42 4.48
CA SER A 26 -1.22 -11.43 3.12
C SER A 26 -2.73 -11.65 3.12
N LEU A 27 -3.43 -11.01 2.22
CA LEU A 27 -4.88 -11.13 2.12
C LEU A 27 -5.28 -11.22 0.66
N THR A 28 -6.39 -11.92 0.38
CA THR A 28 -7.00 -11.91 -0.93
C THR A 28 -7.90 -10.68 -1.05
N ALA A 29 -8.27 -10.33 -2.30
CA ALA A 29 -9.19 -9.22 -2.51
C ALA A 29 -10.52 -9.45 -1.80
N GLY A 30 -11.01 -10.71 -1.82
CA GLY A 30 -12.27 -11.02 -1.13
C GLY A 30 -12.17 -10.80 0.37
N GLU A 31 -11.05 -11.19 0.96
CA GLU A 31 -10.85 -10.98 2.39
C GLU A 31 -10.81 -9.50 2.74
N ILE A 32 -10.19 -8.72 1.88
CA ILE A 32 -10.13 -7.27 2.10
C ILE A 32 -11.52 -6.66 1.96
N ALA A 33 -12.27 -7.07 0.94
CA ALA A 33 -13.62 -6.56 0.72
C ALA A 33 -14.50 -6.84 1.92
N GLU A 34 -14.39 -8.04 2.47
CA GLU A 34 -15.18 -8.41 3.62
C GLU A 34 -14.80 -7.59 4.84
N LYS A 35 -13.51 -7.41 5.05
CA LYS A 35 -13.02 -6.68 6.21
C LYS A 35 -13.49 -5.23 6.23
N TYR A 36 -13.57 -4.59 5.07
CA TYR A 36 -13.92 -3.18 4.99
C TYR A 36 -15.36 -2.95 4.57
N ASP A 37 -16.13 -4.02 4.37
CA ASP A 37 -17.54 -3.93 3.98
C ASP A 37 -17.70 -3.09 2.73
N LEU A 38 -16.85 -3.36 1.74
CA LEU A 38 -16.90 -2.68 0.45
C LEU A 38 -17.12 -3.72 -0.65
N SER A 39 -17.64 -3.27 -1.78
CA SER A 39 -17.87 -4.16 -2.90
C SER A 39 -16.54 -4.65 -3.47
N ASN A 40 -16.59 -5.79 -4.14
CA ASN A 40 -15.39 -6.33 -4.77
C ASN A 40 -14.84 -5.36 -5.82
N SER A 41 -15.71 -4.69 -6.55
CA SER A 41 -15.23 -3.75 -7.58
C SER A 41 -14.53 -2.55 -6.95
N THR A 42 -15.03 -2.05 -5.82
CA THR A 42 -14.39 -0.95 -5.13
C THR A 42 -13.01 -1.36 -4.61
N ILE A 43 -12.93 -2.55 -4.02
CA ILE A 43 -11.64 -3.05 -3.53
C ILE A 43 -10.68 -3.27 -4.69
N SER A 44 -11.17 -3.83 -5.80
CA SER A 44 -10.31 -4.03 -6.97
C SER A 44 -9.74 -2.71 -7.48
N TYR A 45 -10.55 -1.66 -7.45
CA TYR A 45 -10.08 -0.34 -7.85
C TYR A 45 -8.94 0.14 -6.92
N HIS A 46 -9.15 0.02 -5.60
CA HIS A 46 -8.12 0.41 -4.65
C HIS A 46 -6.84 -0.40 -4.83
N LEU A 47 -6.98 -1.72 -5.00
CA LEU A 47 -5.82 -2.57 -5.18
C LEU A 47 -5.09 -2.28 -6.47
N SER A 48 -5.82 -1.91 -7.54
CA SER A 48 -5.16 -1.57 -8.79
C SER A 48 -4.30 -0.31 -8.65
N LEU A 49 -4.76 0.66 -7.88
CA LEU A 49 -3.98 1.87 -7.64
C LEU A 49 -2.77 1.59 -6.77
N LEU A 50 -2.94 0.74 -5.75
CA LEU A 50 -1.83 0.35 -4.89
C LEU A 50 -0.78 -0.43 -5.66
N LYS A 51 -1.23 -1.31 -6.57
CA LYS A 51 -0.33 -2.10 -7.37
C LYS A 51 0.41 -1.22 -8.38
N LYS A 52 -0.29 -0.29 -9.00
CA LYS A 52 0.34 0.63 -9.94
C LYS A 52 1.42 1.47 -9.26
N ALA A 53 1.21 1.81 -8.01
CA ALA A 53 2.20 2.55 -7.21
C ALA A 53 3.28 1.64 -6.66
N GLU A 54 3.20 0.34 -6.91
CA GLU A 54 4.15 -0.66 -6.45
C GLU A 54 4.21 -0.79 -4.92
N LEU A 55 3.14 -0.36 -4.26
CA LEU A 55 3.03 -0.50 -2.81
C LEU A 55 2.61 -1.89 -2.39
N VAL A 56 1.99 -2.64 -3.31
CA VAL A 56 1.62 -4.04 -3.08
C VAL A 56 2.03 -4.85 -4.29
N THR A 57 2.21 -6.15 -4.07
CA THR A 57 2.47 -7.12 -5.13
C THR A 57 1.44 -8.23 -5.04
N GLU A 58 1.27 -8.95 -6.14
CA GLU A 58 0.36 -10.10 -6.20
C GLU A 58 1.16 -11.38 -6.14
N ARG A 59 0.56 -12.38 -5.50
CA ARG A 59 1.16 -13.70 -5.42
C ARG A 59 0.06 -14.73 -5.56
N LYS A 60 0.18 -15.60 -6.55
CA LYS A 60 -0.80 -16.65 -6.74
C LYS A 60 -0.45 -17.86 -5.88
N TYR A 61 -1.44 -18.35 -5.15
CA TYR A 61 -1.27 -19.57 -4.37
C TYR A 61 -2.53 -20.42 -4.56
N LYS A 62 -2.37 -21.57 -5.18
CA LYS A 62 -3.49 -22.43 -5.56
C LYS A 62 -4.43 -21.65 -6.48
N THR A 63 -5.71 -21.51 -6.12
CA THR A 63 -6.66 -20.78 -6.95
C THR A 63 -6.83 -19.34 -6.51
N PHE A 64 -6.08 -18.91 -5.50
CA PHE A 64 -6.25 -17.59 -4.91
C PHE A 64 -5.12 -16.65 -5.33
N ILE A 65 -5.45 -15.35 -5.39
CA ILE A 65 -4.46 -14.31 -5.56
C ILE A 65 -4.35 -13.58 -4.22
N TYR A 66 -3.16 -13.61 -3.64
CA TYR A 66 -2.88 -12.90 -2.41
C TYR A 66 -2.14 -11.62 -2.70
N TYR A 67 -2.40 -10.63 -1.89
CA TYR A 67 -1.71 -9.34 -1.98
C TYR A 67 -0.76 -9.22 -0.81
N ASP A 68 0.45 -8.77 -1.10
CA ASP A 68 1.50 -8.60 -0.10
C ASP A 68 1.98 -7.15 -0.15
N ILE A 69 2.37 -6.63 1.00
CA ILE A 69 2.94 -5.29 1.04
C ILE A 69 4.35 -5.33 0.45
N ASN A 70 4.71 -4.28 -0.27
CA ASN A 70 6.05 -4.15 -0.83
C ASN A 70 6.87 -3.23 0.07
N ILE A 71 7.57 -3.83 1.01
CA ILE A 71 8.33 -3.09 2.01
C ILE A 71 9.41 -2.22 1.40
N SER A 72 10.02 -2.66 0.29
CA SER A 72 11.12 -1.91 -0.32
C SER A 72 10.71 -0.49 -0.71
N VAL A 73 9.50 -0.32 -1.25
CA VAL A 73 9.03 1.00 -1.65
C VAL A 73 8.88 1.89 -0.42
N PHE A 74 8.37 1.32 0.68
CA PHE A 74 8.23 2.09 1.91
C PHE A 74 9.57 2.50 2.47
N GLU A 75 10.57 1.63 2.37
CA GLU A 75 11.91 1.98 2.83
C GLU A 75 12.49 3.12 2.02
N GLU A 76 12.27 3.10 0.70
CA GLU A 76 12.72 4.20 -0.15
C GLU A 76 12.04 5.51 0.21
N MET A 77 10.73 5.44 0.50
CA MET A 77 9.99 6.63 0.89
C MET A 77 10.50 7.20 2.21
N ILE A 78 10.80 6.33 3.15
CA ILE A 78 11.31 6.77 4.44
C ILE A 78 12.64 7.48 4.26
N ILE A 79 13.50 6.95 3.42
CA ILE A 79 14.77 7.60 3.14
C ILE A 79 14.56 8.99 2.55
N TRP A 80 13.65 9.09 1.59
CA TRP A 80 13.36 10.38 0.96
C TRP A 80 12.79 11.36 1.97
N LEU A 81 11.83 10.90 2.80
CA LEU A 81 11.19 11.75 3.78
C LEU A 81 12.15 12.18 4.89
N SER A 82 13.17 11.37 5.17
CA SER A 82 14.10 11.68 6.22
C SER A 82 14.92 12.94 5.92
N GLN A 83 14.95 13.36 4.68
CA GLN A 83 15.66 14.58 4.31
C GLN A 83 15.03 15.82 4.94
N PHE A 84 13.79 15.71 5.39
CA PHE A 84 13.04 16.85 5.93
C PHE A 84 13.00 16.87 7.45
N GLN A 85 13.71 15.97 8.11
CA GLN A 85 13.70 15.93 9.57
C GLN A 85 15.04 16.39 10.13
N GLY A 86 15.00 16.76 11.38
CA GLY A 86 16.25 16.95 12.12
C GLY A 86 17.07 18.16 11.80
N VAL A 87 16.49 19.14 11.12
CA VAL A 87 17.31 20.30 10.77
C VAL A 87 17.22 21.39 11.81
N GLU A 88 16.22 21.36 12.63
CA GLU A 88 15.98 22.43 13.57
C GLU A 88 17.02 22.50 14.65
N ASN A 89 17.66 21.44 14.91
CA ASN A 89 18.59 21.38 16.01
C ASN A 89 19.94 21.91 15.67
N GLU A 90 20.09 22.40 14.55
CA GLU A 90 21.30 23.03 14.28
C GLU A 90 21.27 24.40 14.73
N LYS A 91 20.92 24.43 14.74
CA LYS A 91 21.05 25.50 15.05
C LYS A 91 21.18 26.04 15.29
#